data_dfaebeabc89692e846ec610bf7620add
#
_entry.id   dfaebeabc89692e846ec610bf7620add
#
_cell.length_a   1.000
_cell.length_b   1.000
_cell.length_c   1.000
_cell.angle_alpha   90.00
_cell.angle_beta   90.00
_cell.angle_gamma   90.00
#
_symmetry.space_group_name_H-M   'P 1'
#
loop_
_entity.id
_entity.type
_entity.pdbx_description
1 polymer ?
#
loop_
_entity_poly.entity_id
_entity_poly.type
_entity_poly.pdbx_seq_one_letter_code
_entity_poly.pdbx_strand_id
1 'polypeptide(L)'
;MKNIIAKSFTTIIIAMVTFLDAQTINRYGTTTANFLEIGIGSRATSMGDAYVAVANDVSSIYWNPAGLSHVTNSSALFSIQPWLVDIDMMFAGGAFVIPSVGVIGLGITHLDYGEMDVTNLEYQDGTGERFGASDVAATFTFSRKIVSWFSFGSSMKYISSKIWHSSASAFAVDLGVLVNTNFFSFTGKDKDGMNIGMSISNYGTRMKYDGIDNYQPIDISEFEEGNYGDVAGQFRTSEWELPLIFRIGFSI
;
A
#
# COMPACT_ATOMS: atom_id res chain seq x y z
N MET A 1 -35.37 -1.89 32.35
CA MET A 1 -34.25 -1.12 31.81
C MET A 1 -33.33 -1.89 30.89
N LYS A 2 -32.77 -3.06 31.24
CA LYS A 2 -31.86 -3.86 30.39
C LYS A 2 -32.45 -4.20 28.99
N ASN A 3 -33.72 -4.54 28.88
CA ASN A 3 -34.35 -4.88 27.61
C ASN A 3 -34.60 -3.68 26.68
N ILE A 4 -34.72 -2.46 27.24
CA ILE A 4 -34.87 -1.24 26.44
C ILE A 4 -33.53 -0.85 25.83
N ILE A 5 -32.43 -0.93 26.61
CA ILE A 5 -31.08 -0.66 26.13
C ILE A 5 -30.66 -1.65 25.03
N ALA A 6 -30.94 -2.94 25.22
CA ALA A 6 -30.67 -3.96 24.20
C ALA A 6 -31.44 -3.70 22.89
N LYS A 7 -32.73 -3.37 22.99
CA LYS A 7 -33.54 -3.04 21.80
C LYS A 7 -33.05 -1.77 21.09
N SER A 8 -32.69 -0.72 21.83
CA SER A 8 -32.13 0.49 21.25
C SER A 8 -30.80 0.24 20.55
N PHE A 9 -29.92 -0.60 21.12
CA PHE A 9 -28.64 -0.97 20.53
C PHE A 9 -28.82 -1.77 19.23
N THR A 10 -29.79 -2.72 19.21
CA THR A 10 -30.12 -3.48 18.02
C THR A 10 -30.71 -2.58 16.91
N THR A 11 -31.55 -1.62 17.26
CA THR A 11 -32.12 -0.67 16.29
C THR A 11 -31.07 0.25 15.70
N ILE A 12 -30.10 0.70 16.49
CA ILE A 12 -28.97 1.53 16.01
C ILE A 12 -28.07 0.72 15.07
N ILE A 13 -27.77 -0.55 15.38
CA ILE A 13 -26.99 -1.44 14.48
C ILE A 13 -27.73 -1.66 13.17
N ILE A 14 -29.03 -1.93 13.19
CA ILE A 14 -29.83 -2.12 11.98
C ILE A 14 -29.88 -0.82 11.16
N ALA A 15 -30.06 0.33 11.80
CA ALA A 15 -30.04 1.63 11.12
C ALA A 15 -28.67 1.95 10.51
N MET A 16 -27.55 1.57 11.13
CA MET A 16 -26.21 1.72 10.56
C MET A 16 -25.98 0.88 9.30
N VAL A 17 -26.57 -0.32 9.26
CA VAL A 17 -26.43 -1.23 8.11
C VAL A 17 -27.23 -0.74 6.89
N THR A 18 -28.34 0.01 7.09
CA THR A 18 -29.17 0.52 5.99
C THR A 18 -28.58 1.75 5.28
N PHE A 19 -27.57 2.40 5.84
CA PHE A 19 -26.85 3.51 5.20
C PHE A 19 -25.62 3.09 4.38
N LEU A 20 -25.35 1.79 4.27
CA LEU A 20 -24.38 1.27 3.33
C LEU A 20 -25.03 1.20 1.93
N ASP A 21 -25.20 2.35 1.29
CA ASP A 21 -25.34 2.40 -0.16
C ASP A 21 -24.04 1.87 -0.74
N ALA A 22 -24.04 0.58 -1.04
CA ALA A 22 -23.00 -0.04 -1.84
C ALA A 22 -23.09 0.53 -3.26
N GLN A 23 -22.52 1.71 -3.48
CA GLN A 23 -22.22 2.13 -4.83
C GLN A 23 -21.33 1.04 -5.42
N THR A 24 -21.80 0.41 -6.48
CA THR A 24 -20.99 -0.50 -7.28
C THR A 24 -19.90 0.31 -7.98
N ILE A 25 -18.86 0.65 -7.24
CA ILE A 25 -17.68 1.29 -7.79
C ILE A 25 -17.01 0.21 -8.64
N ASN A 26 -17.07 0.38 -9.94
CA ASN A 26 -16.33 -0.48 -10.86
C ASN A 26 -14.84 -0.11 -10.72
N ARG A 27 -14.11 -0.93 -9.97
CA ARG A 27 -12.69 -0.69 -9.62
C ARG A 27 -11.71 -1.44 -10.52
N TYR A 28 -12.18 -2.14 -11.54
CA TYR A 28 -11.32 -2.92 -12.43
C TYR A 28 -10.47 -1.99 -13.30
N GLY A 29 -9.14 -2.09 -13.16
CA GLY A 29 -8.18 -1.32 -13.93
C GLY A 29 -8.14 0.19 -13.60
N THR A 30 -8.64 0.59 -12.44
CA THR A 30 -8.77 2.00 -12.03
C THR A 30 -7.96 2.35 -10.78
N THR A 31 -6.96 1.54 -10.44
CA THR A 31 -6.02 1.80 -9.35
C THR A 31 -4.71 2.34 -9.88
N THR A 32 -4.04 3.15 -9.06
CA THR A 32 -2.68 3.62 -9.28
C THR A 32 -1.74 3.01 -8.25
N ALA A 33 -0.43 3.23 -8.40
CA ALA A 33 0.59 2.70 -7.48
C ALA A 33 0.54 1.16 -7.33
N ASN A 34 0.34 0.45 -8.43
CA ASN A 34 0.22 -1.03 -8.46
C ASN A 34 1.49 -1.74 -7.98
N PHE A 35 2.64 -1.05 -7.88
CA PHE A 35 3.84 -1.59 -7.26
C PHE A 35 3.64 -2.04 -5.79
N LEU A 36 2.61 -1.49 -5.11
CA LEU A 36 2.21 -1.90 -3.77
C LEU A 36 1.60 -3.31 -3.71
N GLU A 37 1.29 -3.92 -4.86
CA GLU A 37 0.80 -5.29 -4.96
C GLU A 37 1.93 -6.32 -5.13
N ILE A 38 3.15 -5.86 -5.48
CA ILE A 38 4.29 -6.75 -5.67
C ILE A 38 4.79 -7.23 -4.30
N GLY A 39 4.80 -8.55 -4.12
CA GLY A 39 5.22 -9.18 -2.86
C GLY A 39 6.70 -8.95 -2.55
N ILE A 40 7.02 -8.76 -1.27
CA ILE A 40 8.37 -8.46 -0.78
C ILE A 40 8.96 -9.63 -0.04
N GLY A 41 10.23 -9.89 -0.30
CA GLY A 41 11.05 -10.84 0.44
C GLY A 41 10.94 -12.27 -0.07
N SER A 42 12.07 -12.93 -0.24
CA SER A 42 12.20 -14.27 -0.83
C SER A 42 11.42 -15.34 -0.06
N ARG A 43 11.31 -15.19 1.29
CA ARG A 43 10.55 -16.13 2.12
C ARG A 43 9.05 -16.12 1.80
N ALA A 44 8.46 -14.93 1.64
CA ALA A 44 7.05 -14.80 1.33
C ALA A 44 6.75 -15.20 -0.11
N THR A 45 7.56 -14.75 -1.07
CA THR A 45 7.38 -15.07 -2.49
C THR A 45 7.57 -16.56 -2.78
N SER A 46 8.47 -17.24 -2.06
CA SER A 46 8.63 -18.70 -2.18
C SER A 46 7.42 -19.49 -1.66
N MET A 47 6.58 -18.88 -0.81
CA MET A 47 5.32 -19.44 -0.33
C MET A 47 4.12 -19.02 -1.18
N GLY A 48 4.35 -18.41 -2.36
CA GLY A 48 3.28 -17.91 -3.21
C GLY A 48 2.48 -16.78 -2.53
N ASP A 49 3.15 -15.93 -1.75
CA ASP A 49 2.59 -14.80 -0.99
C ASP A 49 1.61 -15.19 0.14
N ALA A 50 1.56 -16.48 0.51
CA ALA A 50 0.76 -16.96 1.62
C ALA A 50 1.46 -16.67 2.97
N TYR A 51 1.66 -15.38 3.28
CA TYR A 51 2.54 -14.96 4.39
C TYR A 51 1.83 -14.21 5.54
N VAL A 52 0.59 -13.76 5.34
CA VAL A 52 -0.13 -12.89 6.31
C VAL A 52 -0.26 -13.48 7.72
N ALA A 53 -0.36 -14.81 7.85
CA ALA A 53 -0.49 -15.51 9.14
C ALA A 53 0.86 -15.94 9.74
N VAL A 54 1.95 -15.97 8.95
CA VAL A 54 3.28 -16.41 9.38
C VAL A 54 4.31 -15.30 9.41
N ALA A 55 3.91 -14.07 9.07
CA ALA A 55 4.76 -12.90 9.09
C ALA A 55 5.28 -12.65 10.52
N ASN A 56 6.61 -12.76 10.70
CA ASN A 56 7.27 -12.65 12.00
C ASN A 56 8.68 -12.03 11.91
N ASP A 57 8.97 -11.33 10.84
CA ASP A 57 10.22 -10.65 10.54
C ASP A 57 9.99 -9.21 10.04
N VAL A 58 11.05 -8.52 9.58
CA VAL A 58 10.97 -7.14 9.10
C VAL A 58 10.03 -6.98 7.91
N SER A 59 9.87 -8.01 7.07
CA SER A 59 8.94 -7.97 5.93
C SER A 59 7.46 -7.88 6.36
N SER A 60 7.16 -8.11 7.64
CA SER A 60 5.83 -7.88 8.23
C SER A 60 5.34 -6.44 8.04
N ILE A 61 6.24 -5.46 7.87
CA ILE A 61 5.91 -4.08 7.54
C ILE A 61 4.99 -4.02 6.32
N TYR A 62 5.22 -4.91 5.35
CA TYR A 62 4.44 -5.01 4.13
C TYR A 62 3.26 -5.99 4.25
N TRP A 63 3.51 -7.20 4.81
CA TRP A 63 2.55 -8.30 4.76
C TRP A 63 1.45 -8.20 5.81
N ASN A 64 1.85 -7.95 7.05
CA ASN A 64 0.93 -7.83 8.19
C ASN A 64 1.64 -7.06 9.32
N PRO A 65 1.28 -5.81 9.56
CA PRO A 65 1.92 -5.00 10.60
C PRO A 65 1.97 -5.65 11.98
N ALA A 66 0.96 -6.47 12.34
CA ALA A 66 0.92 -7.18 13.62
C ALA A 66 2.07 -8.18 13.79
N GLY A 67 2.62 -8.69 12.68
CA GLY A 67 3.73 -9.64 12.67
C GLY A 67 5.01 -9.11 13.29
N LEU A 68 5.26 -7.79 13.22
CA LEU A 68 6.42 -7.17 13.85
C LEU A 68 6.46 -7.39 15.36
N SER A 69 5.32 -7.58 16.02
CA SER A 69 5.27 -7.85 17.47
C SER A 69 5.92 -9.18 17.87
N HIS A 70 6.19 -10.05 16.90
CA HIS A 70 6.87 -11.34 17.10
C HIS A 70 8.40 -11.24 16.89
N VAL A 71 8.90 -10.11 16.42
CA VAL A 71 10.34 -9.83 16.31
C VAL A 71 10.91 -9.62 17.71
N THR A 72 11.85 -10.48 18.12
CA THR A 72 12.42 -10.47 19.47
C THR A 72 13.67 -9.59 19.61
N ASN A 73 14.39 -9.38 18.51
CA ASN A 73 15.60 -8.57 18.46
C ASN A 73 15.49 -7.54 17.35
N SER A 74 16.01 -6.34 17.59
CA SER A 74 16.08 -5.33 16.52
C SER A 74 16.87 -5.87 15.34
N SER A 75 16.32 -5.73 14.15
CA SER A 75 16.84 -6.32 12.91
C SER A 75 16.54 -5.43 11.72
N ALA A 76 17.34 -5.61 10.67
CA ALA A 76 17.15 -4.95 9.40
C ALA A 76 17.06 -6.00 8.27
N LEU A 77 16.32 -5.65 7.22
CA LEU A 77 16.18 -6.45 6.02
C LEU A 77 16.41 -5.54 4.82
N PHE A 78 17.23 -6.02 3.90
CA PHE A 78 17.42 -5.42 2.60
C PHE A 78 17.16 -6.48 1.52
N SER A 79 16.36 -6.17 0.53
CA SER A 79 16.01 -7.06 -0.58
C SER A 79 16.04 -6.29 -1.89
N ILE A 80 16.70 -6.86 -2.89
CA ILE A 80 16.61 -6.43 -4.29
C ILE A 80 15.97 -7.57 -5.05
N GLN A 81 14.98 -7.26 -5.84
CA GLN A 81 14.18 -8.20 -6.60
C GLN A 81 14.07 -7.69 -8.03
N PRO A 82 14.90 -8.22 -8.97
CA PRO A 82 14.66 -8.00 -10.39
C PRO A 82 13.24 -8.47 -10.74
N TRP A 83 12.48 -7.61 -11.41
CA TRP A 83 11.09 -7.90 -11.70
C TRP A 83 10.93 -8.26 -13.18
N LEU A 84 10.36 -7.40 -13.98
CA LEU A 84 10.14 -7.66 -15.41
C LEU A 84 11.03 -6.72 -16.22
N VAL A 85 11.70 -7.27 -17.25
CA VAL A 85 12.62 -6.54 -18.12
C VAL A 85 13.70 -5.83 -17.27
N ASP A 86 13.82 -4.53 -17.33
CA ASP A 86 14.80 -3.71 -16.59
C ASP A 86 14.19 -3.03 -15.35
N ILE A 87 13.07 -3.57 -14.83
CA ILE A 87 12.41 -3.04 -13.64
C ILE A 87 12.99 -3.73 -12.41
N ASP A 88 13.49 -2.92 -11.47
CA ASP A 88 14.04 -3.40 -10.21
C ASP A 88 13.19 -2.94 -9.02
N MET A 89 12.81 -3.89 -8.17
CA MET A 89 12.15 -3.61 -6.90
C MET A 89 13.12 -3.76 -5.75
N MET A 90 13.21 -2.73 -4.93
CA MET A 90 14.05 -2.70 -3.73
C MET A 90 13.18 -2.50 -2.50
N PHE A 91 13.50 -3.24 -1.44
CA PHE A 91 12.95 -3.03 -0.11
C PHE A 91 14.07 -2.92 0.90
N ALA A 92 14.02 -1.88 1.70
CA ALA A 92 14.87 -1.72 2.88
C ALA A 92 13.99 -1.46 4.10
N GLY A 93 14.21 -2.19 5.17
CA GLY A 93 13.41 -2.02 6.38
C GLY A 93 14.18 -2.35 7.65
N GLY A 94 13.73 -1.78 8.76
CA GLY A 94 14.24 -2.04 10.09
C GLY A 94 13.12 -2.20 11.10
N ALA A 95 13.30 -3.12 12.03
CA ALA A 95 12.43 -3.32 13.19
C ALA A 95 13.21 -3.02 14.47
N PHE A 96 12.67 -2.14 15.29
CA PHE A 96 13.26 -1.69 16.55
C PHE A 96 12.39 -2.15 17.71
N VAL A 97 12.91 -3.07 18.50
CA VAL A 97 12.19 -3.62 19.65
C VAL A 97 12.36 -2.66 20.84
N ILE A 98 11.26 -2.15 21.37
CA ILE A 98 11.22 -1.31 22.54
C ILE A 98 10.57 -2.10 23.68
N PRO A 99 11.35 -2.52 24.70
CA PRO A 99 10.82 -3.32 25.80
C PRO A 99 9.60 -2.68 26.46
N SER A 100 8.58 -3.49 26.73
CA SER A 100 7.30 -3.09 27.35
C SER A 100 6.39 -2.17 26.53
N VAL A 101 6.88 -1.60 25.43
CA VAL A 101 6.10 -0.70 24.55
C VAL A 101 5.59 -1.45 23.32
N GLY A 102 6.48 -2.09 22.57
CA GLY A 102 6.19 -2.78 21.33
C GLY A 102 7.35 -2.72 20.35
N VAL A 103 7.06 -2.87 19.08
CA VAL A 103 8.05 -2.84 18.00
C VAL A 103 7.69 -1.71 17.03
N ILE A 104 8.68 -0.89 16.71
CA ILE A 104 8.59 0.14 15.66
C ILE A 104 9.26 -0.41 14.41
N GLY A 105 8.59 -0.31 13.28
CA GLY A 105 9.11 -0.62 11.97
C GLY A 105 9.26 0.62 11.10
N LEU A 106 10.35 0.68 10.37
CA LEU A 106 10.57 1.65 9.29
C LEU A 106 10.86 0.86 8.02
N GLY A 107 10.23 1.23 6.92
CA GLY A 107 10.42 0.57 5.64
C GLY A 107 10.38 1.55 4.49
N ILE A 108 11.17 1.27 3.46
CA ILE A 108 11.11 1.95 2.17
C ILE A 108 11.03 0.88 1.10
N THR A 109 10.02 1.00 0.25
CA THR A 109 9.87 0.22 -0.98
C THR A 109 10.12 1.16 -2.15
N HIS A 110 10.96 0.77 -3.08
CA HIS A 110 11.28 1.54 -4.27
C HIS A 110 11.17 0.63 -5.49
N LEU A 111 10.45 1.08 -6.50
CA LEU A 111 10.39 0.45 -7.83
C LEU A 111 11.00 1.40 -8.83
N ASP A 112 12.04 0.96 -9.53
CA ASP A 112 12.71 1.67 -10.60
C ASP A 112 12.32 1.02 -11.94
N TYR A 113 11.82 1.84 -12.85
CA TYR A 113 11.41 1.39 -14.19
C TYR A 113 12.52 1.51 -15.23
N GLY A 114 13.71 1.94 -14.81
CA GLY A 114 14.83 2.22 -15.71
C GLY A 114 14.64 3.50 -16.54
N GLU A 115 15.47 3.64 -17.54
CA GLU A 115 15.42 4.78 -18.46
C GLU A 115 14.80 4.37 -19.79
N MET A 116 13.97 5.25 -20.34
CA MET A 116 13.28 5.07 -21.62
C MET A 116 13.62 6.21 -22.56
N ASP A 117 13.73 5.92 -23.86
CA ASP A 117 13.99 6.95 -24.86
C ASP A 117 12.72 7.77 -25.16
N VAL A 118 12.86 9.07 -25.26
CA VAL A 118 11.78 9.95 -25.68
C VAL A 118 11.61 9.82 -27.21
N THR A 119 10.43 9.42 -27.64
CA THR A 119 10.09 9.26 -29.07
C THR A 119 8.99 10.24 -29.49
N ASN A 120 9.00 10.64 -30.74
CA ASN A 120 7.96 11.46 -31.35
C ASN A 120 7.65 10.98 -32.79
N LEU A 121 6.74 11.67 -33.50
CA LEU A 121 6.36 11.27 -34.85
C LEU A 121 7.52 11.38 -35.88
N GLU A 122 8.48 12.24 -35.62
CA GLU A 122 9.63 12.45 -36.51
C GLU A 122 10.79 11.53 -36.16
N TYR A 123 10.99 11.24 -34.86
CA TYR A 123 12.09 10.44 -34.32
C TYR A 123 11.51 9.24 -33.59
N GLN A 124 11.08 8.23 -34.34
CA GLN A 124 10.45 7.01 -33.77
C GLN A 124 11.46 6.11 -33.05
N ASP A 125 12.75 6.20 -33.41
CA ASP A 125 13.84 5.44 -32.78
C ASP A 125 14.48 6.19 -31.60
N GLY A 126 13.96 7.36 -31.24
CA GLY A 126 14.41 8.20 -30.12
C GLY A 126 14.89 9.57 -30.55
N THR A 127 14.59 10.57 -29.73
CA THR A 127 15.06 11.97 -29.93
C THR A 127 16.48 12.19 -29.43
N GLY A 128 17.07 11.20 -28.72
CA GLY A 128 18.32 11.32 -28.00
C GLY A 128 18.15 11.81 -26.56
N GLU A 129 16.94 12.16 -26.15
CA GLU A 129 16.58 12.45 -24.77
C GLU A 129 16.03 11.20 -24.08
N ARG A 130 16.32 11.04 -22.79
CA ARG A 130 15.86 9.91 -21.98
C ARG A 130 15.12 10.40 -20.76
N PHE A 131 14.14 9.63 -20.32
CA PHE A 131 13.42 9.88 -19.07
C PHE A 131 13.32 8.61 -18.22
N GLY A 132 13.16 8.79 -16.92
CA GLY A 132 12.95 7.70 -15.98
C GLY A 132 11.60 7.81 -15.30
N ALA A 133 11.15 6.67 -14.78
CA ALA A 133 9.99 6.58 -13.91
C ALA A 133 10.37 5.82 -12.63
N SER A 134 9.78 6.20 -11.51
CA SER A 134 10.01 5.53 -10.23
C SER A 134 8.85 5.69 -9.27
N ASP A 135 8.63 4.66 -8.47
CA ASP A 135 7.66 4.66 -7.38
C ASP A 135 8.36 4.41 -6.05
N VAL A 136 7.94 5.15 -5.03
CA VAL A 136 8.48 5.03 -3.66
C VAL A 136 7.35 4.95 -2.66
N ALA A 137 7.45 4.05 -1.69
CA ALA A 137 6.60 4.03 -0.51
C ALA A 137 7.45 4.02 0.75
N ALA A 138 7.33 5.06 1.57
CA ALA A 138 7.92 5.12 2.91
C ALA A 138 6.87 4.71 3.94
N THR A 139 7.20 3.75 4.80
CA THR A 139 6.28 3.15 5.76
C THR A 139 6.81 3.30 7.18
N PHE A 140 5.98 3.79 8.07
CA PHE A 140 6.16 3.76 9.51
C PHE A 140 5.16 2.80 10.13
N THR A 141 5.62 1.85 10.93
CA THR A 141 4.79 0.79 11.52
C THR A 141 4.96 0.77 13.03
N PHE A 142 3.86 0.61 13.73
CA PHE A 142 3.85 0.26 15.14
C PHE A 142 3.12 -1.05 15.36
N SER A 143 3.71 -1.94 16.15
CA SER A 143 3.12 -3.24 16.45
C SER A 143 3.30 -3.61 17.93
N ARG A 144 2.27 -4.22 18.48
CA ARG A 144 2.29 -4.65 19.89
C ARG A 144 1.51 -5.94 20.09
N LYS A 145 2.07 -6.82 20.89
CA LYS A 145 1.36 -7.96 21.45
C LYS A 145 0.51 -7.49 22.64
N ILE A 146 -0.81 -7.48 22.47
CA ILE A 146 -1.76 -6.96 23.47
C ILE A 146 -1.96 -7.98 24.58
N VAL A 147 -2.19 -9.24 24.20
CA VAL A 147 -2.26 -10.39 25.10
C VAL A 147 -1.49 -11.55 24.49
N SER A 148 -1.30 -12.65 25.23
CA SER A 148 -0.48 -13.78 24.78
C SER A 148 -0.90 -14.35 23.42
N TRP A 149 -2.17 -14.31 23.13
CA TRP A 149 -2.78 -14.88 21.92
C TRP A 149 -3.16 -13.84 20.85
N PHE A 150 -3.04 -12.53 21.12
CA PHE A 150 -3.49 -11.47 20.19
C PHE A 150 -2.45 -10.37 20.03
N SER A 151 -2.11 -10.11 18.78
CA SER A 151 -1.21 -9.02 18.36
C SER A 151 -1.93 -8.09 17.40
N PHE A 152 -1.62 -6.80 17.52
CA PHE A 152 -2.14 -5.74 16.66
C PHE A 152 -0.99 -4.91 16.11
N GLY A 153 -1.13 -4.46 14.87
CA GLY A 153 -0.19 -3.53 14.23
C GLY A 153 -0.91 -2.56 13.32
N SER A 154 -0.33 -1.39 13.18
CA SER A 154 -0.77 -0.34 12.26
C SER A 154 0.43 0.28 11.57
N SER A 155 0.27 0.63 10.30
CA SER A 155 1.28 1.34 9.52
C SER A 155 0.69 2.60 8.91
N MET A 156 1.55 3.61 8.76
CA MET A 156 1.29 4.80 7.95
C MET A 156 2.27 4.79 6.78
N LYS A 157 1.77 5.04 5.60
CA LYS A 157 2.55 5.06 4.35
C LYS A 157 2.45 6.43 3.70
N TYR A 158 3.58 6.90 3.20
CA TYR A 158 3.65 7.96 2.21
C TYR A 158 4.09 7.35 0.89
N ILE A 159 3.31 7.55 -0.15
CA ILE A 159 3.51 6.98 -1.48
C ILE A 159 3.76 8.13 -2.44
N SER A 160 4.77 7.99 -3.28
CA SER A 160 5.12 8.97 -4.30
C SER A 160 5.46 8.23 -5.59
N SER A 161 4.83 8.64 -6.67
CA SER A 161 5.09 8.16 -8.03
C SER A 161 5.58 9.32 -8.88
N LYS A 162 6.61 9.09 -9.66
CA LYS A 162 7.18 10.08 -10.58
C LYS A 162 7.37 9.44 -11.95
N ILE A 163 6.92 10.13 -12.98
CA ILE A 163 7.10 9.79 -14.39
C ILE A 163 7.55 11.05 -15.10
N TRP A 164 8.81 11.09 -15.52
CA TRP A 164 9.42 12.25 -16.16
C TRP A 164 9.18 13.55 -15.37
N HIS A 165 8.33 14.45 -15.91
CA HIS A 165 7.99 15.75 -15.30
C HIS A 165 6.71 15.70 -14.45
N SER A 166 5.99 14.57 -14.45
CA SER A 166 4.73 14.40 -13.73
C SER A 166 4.98 13.62 -12.44
N SER A 167 4.31 14.04 -11.38
CA SER A 167 4.38 13.36 -10.09
C SER A 167 3.01 13.26 -9.43
N ALA A 168 2.85 12.25 -8.59
CA ALA A 168 1.66 12.06 -7.78
C ALA A 168 2.06 11.58 -6.38
N SER A 169 1.27 11.88 -5.36
CA SER A 169 1.51 11.40 -4.01
C SER A 169 0.22 11.08 -3.28
N ALA A 170 0.31 10.16 -2.31
CA ALA A 170 -0.80 9.77 -1.46
C ALA A 170 -0.30 9.36 -0.08
N PHE A 171 -1.24 9.39 0.89
CA PHE A 171 -1.06 8.80 2.21
C PHE A 171 -1.98 7.59 2.35
N ALA A 172 -1.48 6.55 3.00
CA ALA A 172 -2.27 5.35 3.29
C ALA A 172 -2.01 4.84 4.71
N VAL A 173 -2.94 4.02 5.19
CA VAL A 173 -2.87 3.34 6.47
C VAL A 173 -3.07 1.85 6.24
N ASP A 174 -2.27 1.04 6.94
CA ASP A 174 -2.50 -0.39 7.02
C ASP A 174 -2.87 -0.78 8.44
N LEU A 175 -3.69 -1.80 8.56
CA LEU A 175 -4.05 -2.42 9.82
C LEU A 175 -3.80 -3.92 9.73
N GLY A 176 -3.27 -4.49 10.80
CA GLY A 176 -3.01 -5.92 10.86
C GLY A 176 -3.34 -6.51 12.22
N VAL A 177 -3.75 -7.76 12.20
CA VAL A 177 -3.97 -8.57 13.40
C VAL A 177 -3.38 -9.96 13.22
N LEU A 178 -2.89 -10.51 14.33
CA LEU A 178 -2.46 -11.90 14.43
C LEU A 178 -3.07 -12.50 15.69
N VAL A 179 -3.70 -13.65 15.52
CA VAL A 179 -4.33 -14.44 16.58
C VAL A 179 -3.66 -15.79 16.63
N ASN A 180 -3.06 -16.12 17.77
CA ASN A 180 -2.46 -17.42 18.05
C ASN A 180 -3.48 -18.25 18.84
N THR A 181 -3.82 -19.42 18.37
CA THR A 181 -4.79 -20.31 19.02
C THR A 181 -4.14 -21.65 19.34
N ASN A 182 -4.71 -22.39 20.28
CA ASN A 182 -4.31 -23.76 20.56
C ASN A 182 -5.05 -24.80 19.70
N PHE A 183 -5.85 -24.37 18.72
CA PHE A 183 -6.49 -25.30 17.77
C PHE A 183 -5.43 -26.06 16.98
N PHE A 184 -5.63 -27.34 16.81
CA PHE A 184 -4.71 -28.28 16.15
C PHE A 184 -3.31 -28.37 16.81
N SER A 185 -3.15 -27.84 18.04
CA SER A 185 -1.91 -28.00 18.79
C SER A 185 -1.73 -29.44 19.28
N PHE A 186 -0.57 -30.03 19.05
CA PHE A 186 -0.22 -31.34 19.57
C PHE A 186 0.11 -31.30 21.07
N THR A 187 0.58 -30.16 21.59
CA THR A 187 0.99 -29.98 22.99
C THR A 187 -0.04 -29.23 23.82
N GLY A 188 -1.13 -28.78 23.24
CA GLY A 188 -2.15 -27.94 23.86
C GLY A 188 -1.71 -26.52 24.18
N LYS A 189 -0.61 -26.04 23.56
CA LYS A 189 -0.05 -24.70 23.73
C LYS A 189 -0.30 -23.85 22.48
N ASP A 190 -0.46 -22.54 22.67
CA ASP A 190 -0.68 -21.59 21.57
C ASP A 190 0.52 -21.49 20.60
N LYS A 191 1.69 -21.99 21.03
CA LYS A 191 2.93 -21.89 20.22
C LYS A 191 2.99 -22.80 19.00
N ASP A 192 2.32 -23.93 19.08
CA ASP A 192 2.26 -24.98 18.05
C ASP A 192 0.83 -25.21 17.54
N GLY A 193 -0.03 -24.27 17.79
CA GLY A 193 -1.40 -24.28 17.29
C GLY A 193 -1.59 -23.41 16.05
N MET A 194 -2.82 -23.27 15.62
CA MET A 194 -3.20 -22.52 14.45
C MET A 194 -3.05 -21.00 14.67
N ASN A 195 -2.36 -20.34 13.76
CA ASN A 195 -2.32 -18.89 13.70
C ASN A 195 -3.30 -18.37 12.62
N ILE A 196 -3.99 -17.29 12.95
CA ILE A 196 -4.89 -16.59 12.04
C ILE A 196 -4.33 -15.19 11.84
N GLY A 197 -4.04 -14.84 10.59
CA GLY A 197 -3.56 -13.52 10.21
C GLY A 197 -4.58 -12.80 9.33
N MET A 198 -4.82 -11.52 9.62
CA MET A 198 -5.63 -10.64 8.78
C MET A 198 -4.92 -9.32 8.63
N SER A 199 -4.96 -8.76 7.41
CA SER A 199 -4.48 -7.40 7.16
C SER A 199 -5.35 -6.69 6.13
N ILE A 200 -5.51 -5.38 6.34
CA ILE A 200 -6.05 -4.44 5.35
C ILE A 200 -4.91 -3.49 5.04
N SER A 201 -4.54 -3.37 3.77
CA SER A 201 -3.40 -2.56 3.34
C SER A 201 -3.82 -1.52 2.31
N ASN A 202 -3.12 -0.38 2.33
CA ASN A 202 -3.26 0.71 1.37
C ASN A 202 -4.63 1.42 1.41
N TYR A 203 -5.27 1.49 2.58
CA TYR A 203 -6.45 2.34 2.75
C TYR A 203 -6.00 3.80 2.86
N GLY A 204 -6.27 4.61 1.82
CA GLY A 204 -5.66 5.94 1.75
C GLY A 204 -6.35 6.94 0.84
N THR A 205 -5.65 8.05 0.61
CA THR A 205 -6.10 9.12 -0.27
C THR A 205 -5.96 8.70 -1.73
N ARG A 206 -6.69 9.38 -2.61
CA ARG A 206 -6.52 9.22 -4.06
C ARG A 206 -5.25 9.91 -4.52
N MET A 207 -4.64 9.38 -5.57
CA MET A 207 -3.51 9.98 -6.26
C MET A 207 -3.97 10.69 -7.52
N LYS A 208 -3.34 11.83 -7.77
CA LYS A 208 -3.52 12.61 -8.99
C LYS A 208 -2.15 13.01 -9.51
N TYR A 209 -1.89 12.69 -10.76
CA TYR A 209 -0.66 13.16 -11.42
C TYR A 209 -0.79 14.62 -11.81
N ASP A 210 0.24 15.40 -11.50
CA ASP A 210 0.39 16.78 -11.90
C ASP A 210 1.83 17.02 -12.37
N GLY A 211 1.99 17.87 -13.39
CA GLY A 211 3.29 18.15 -13.96
C GLY A 211 3.22 19.16 -15.09
N ILE A 212 4.39 19.62 -15.52
CA ILE A 212 4.53 20.66 -16.55
C ILE A 212 3.94 20.23 -17.88
N ASP A 213 3.94 18.93 -18.19
CA ASP A 213 3.44 18.39 -19.46
C ASP A 213 1.90 18.50 -19.60
N ASN A 214 1.22 18.80 -18.50
CA ASN A 214 -0.23 19.04 -18.49
C ASN A 214 -0.60 20.44 -18.97
N TYR A 215 0.38 21.33 -19.14
CA TYR A 215 0.14 22.67 -19.64
C TYR A 215 0.26 22.72 -21.16
N GLN A 216 -0.76 23.24 -21.82
CA GLN A 216 -0.81 23.41 -23.26
C GLN A 216 -1.26 24.83 -23.58
N PRO A 217 -0.74 25.46 -24.62
CA PRO A 217 -1.30 26.72 -25.10
C PRO A 217 -2.71 26.48 -25.62
N ILE A 218 -3.67 27.25 -25.13
CA ILE A 218 -5.08 27.19 -25.56
C ILE A 218 -5.46 28.52 -26.12
N ASP A 219 -6.00 28.54 -27.35
CA ASP A 219 -6.68 29.68 -27.90
C ASP A 219 -8.08 29.83 -27.30
N ILE A 220 -8.29 30.92 -26.56
CA ILE A 220 -9.58 31.19 -25.88
C ILE A 220 -10.62 31.76 -26.88
N SER A 221 -10.19 32.32 -27.99
CA SER A 221 -11.10 32.95 -28.94
C SER A 221 -10.71 32.66 -30.40
N GLU A 222 -11.41 31.70 -31.01
CA GLU A 222 -11.25 31.34 -32.42
C GLU A 222 -11.61 32.47 -33.39
N PHE A 223 -12.27 33.56 -32.92
CA PHE A 223 -12.87 34.60 -33.77
C PHE A 223 -12.22 35.97 -33.61
N GLU A 224 -11.34 36.17 -32.67
CA GLU A 224 -10.66 37.43 -32.41
C GLU A 224 -9.17 37.32 -32.68
N GLU A 225 -8.69 37.99 -33.72
CA GLU A 225 -7.26 38.21 -33.97
C GLU A 225 -6.73 39.17 -32.88
N GLY A 226 -6.22 38.60 -31.81
CA GLY A 226 -5.64 39.34 -30.71
C GLY A 226 -4.56 38.51 -29.98
N ASN A 227 -3.99 39.09 -28.93
CA ASN A 227 -2.91 38.47 -28.12
C ASN A 227 -3.39 37.35 -27.19
N TYR A 228 -4.52 36.70 -27.51
CA TYR A 228 -5.16 35.66 -26.69
C TYR A 228 -4.84 34.23 -27.17
N GLY A 229 -4.04 34.10 -28.25
CA GLY A 229 -3.75 32.80 -28.87
C GLY A 229 -2.90 31.84 -28.06
N ASP A 230 -2.23 32.32 -26.98
CA ASP A 230 -1.33 31.52 -26.20
C ASP A 230 -1.59 31.65 -24.68
N VAL A 231 -2.80 31.35 -24.26
CA VAL A 231 -3.10 31.26 -22.82
C VAL A 231 -2.74 29.86 -22.35
N ALA A 232 -1.93 29.78 -21.28
CA ALA A 232 -1.58 28.48 -20.67
C ALA A 232 -2.82 27.83 -20.07
N GLY A 233 -3.35 26.82 -20.74
CA GLY A 233 -4.38 25.95 -20.23
C GLY A 233 -3.80 24.68 -19.62
N GLN A 234 -4.47 24.12 -18.62
CA GLN A 234 -4.03 22.87 -17.97
C GLN A 234 -5.03 21.74 -18.24
N PHE A 235 -4.55 20.63 -18.77
CA PHE A 235 -5.32 19.38 -18.80
C PHE A 235 -5.50 18.83 -17.40
N ARG A 236 -6.75 18.60 -17.00
CA ARG A 236 -7.09 18.09 -15.69
C ARG A 236 -7.01 16.56 -15.70
N THR A 237 -6.06 16.00 -15.00
CA THR A 237 -5.94 14.54 -14.80
C THR A 237 -6.99 14.03 -13.80
N SER A 238 -7.42 12.80 -13.97
CA SER A 238 -8.33 12.12 -13.03
C SER A 238 -7.61 11.70 -11.76
N GLU A 239 -8.38 11.56 -10.70
CA GLU A 239 -7.91 11.02 -9.42
C GLU A 239 -8.17 9.50 -9.39
N TRP A 240 -7.16 8.73 -8.95
CA TRP A 240 -7.20 7.28 -8.90
C TRP A 240 -7.02 6.78 -7.48
N GLU A 241 -7.72 5.70 -7.13
CA GLU A 241 -7.60 5.06 -5.81
C GLU A 241 -6.34 4.20 -5.74
N LEU A 242 -5.81 4.03 -4.52
CA LEU A 242 -4.75 3.07 -4.24
C LEU A 242 -5.31 1.63 -4.27
N PRO A 243 -4.46 0.59 -4.53
CA PRO A 243 -4.89 -0.79 -4.51
C PRO A 243 -5.18 -1.23 -3.07
N LEU A 244 -6.45 -1.19 -2.67
CA LEU A 244 -6.89 -1.67 -1.37
C LEU A 244 -6.83 -3.20 -1.34
N ILE A 245 -6.01 -3.75 -0.45
CA ILE A 245 -5.79 -5.18 -0.34
C ILE A 245 -6.28 -5.68 1.01
N PHE A 246 -7.14 -6.69 0.99
CA PHE A 246 -7.52 -7.45 2.17
C PHE A 246 -6.92 -8.86 2.08
N ARG A 247 -6.16 -9.24 3.10
CA ARG A 247 -5.58 -10.57 3.21
C ARG A 247 -6.07 -11.26 4.47
N ILE A 248 -6.45 -12.53 4.33
CA ILE A 248 -6.72 -13.43 5.44
C ILE A 248 -5.95 -14.73 5.20
N GLY A 249 -5.36 -15.27 6.24
CA GLY A 249 -4.59 -16.50 6.15
C GLY A 249 -4.60 -17.29 7.44
N PHE A 250 -4.33 -18.57 7.31
CA PHE A 250 -4.20 -19.52 8.39
C PHE A 250 -2.88 -20.26 8.24
N SER A 251 -2.24 -20.57 9.38
CA SER A 251 -1.05 -21.43 9.42
C SER A 251 -1.14 -22.37 10.60
N ILE A 252 -0.60 -23.56 10.45
CA ILE A 252 -0.48 -24.60 11.49
C ILE A 252 0.97 -24.98 11.62
#